data_15f64e7511502de3514d5f8df74d5222
#
_entry.id   15f64e7511502de3514d5f8df74d5222
#
_cell.length_a   1.000
_cell.length_b   1.000
_cell.length_c   1.000
_cell.angle_alpha   90.00
_cell.angle_beta   90.00
_cell.angle_gamma   90.00
#
_symmetry.space_group_name_H-M   'P 1'
#
loop_
_entity.id
_entity.type
_entity.pdbx_description
1 polymer ?
#
loop_
_entity_poly.entity_id
_entity_poly.type
_entity_poly.pdbx_seq_one_letter_code
_entity_poly.pdbx_strand_id
1 'polypeptide(L)'
;PAELIQRAHNNFLLHFGHVLVTLCTGLLIVAALHFMNILKNTHNELWGFSGGIIAILGALILAVDKGALCLTMSALDTLPENEFVKMMPGLLTMFGKQGWLILIWGIILLPIGFIIQTIGLLKTNSIAKWQSILFLIAMLFIGTPDGVEIINLTAAILMAIALVPYGYKLLVSK
;
A
#
# COMPACT_ATOMS: atom_id res chain seq x y z
N PRO A 1 -10.24 7.31 16.87
CA PRO A 1 -10.57 7.96 15.57
C PRO A 1 -10.63 9.49 15.67
N ALA A 2 -11.36 10.06 16.65
CA ALA A 2 -11.48 11.53 16.78
C ALA A 2 -10.11 12.21 16.95
N GLU A 3 -9.25 11.68 17.79
CA GLU A 3 -7.89 12.18 18.01
C GLU A 3 -7.03 12.10 16.73
N LEU A 4 -7.21 11.05 15.93
CA LEU A 4 -6.53 10.90 14.64
C LEU A 4 -6.97 11.99 13.65
N ILE A 5 -8.26 12.29 13.60
CA ILE A 5 -8.83 13.35 12.75
C ILE A 5 -8.29 14.72 13.17
N GLN A 6 -8.26 15.01 14.47
CA GLN A 6 -7.69 16.26 14.99
C GLN A 6 -6.20 16.41 14.69
N ARG A 7 -5.42 15.31 14.79
CA ARG A 7 -4.00 15.31 14.39
C ARG A 7 -3.80 15.46 12.89
N ALA A 8 -4.77 15.03 12.08
CA ALA A 8 -4.72 15.14 10.62
C ALA A 8 -5.06 16.58 10.16
N HIS A 9 -5.86 17.32 10.91
CA HIS A 9 -6.27 18.67 10.58
C HIS A 9 -5.06 19.62 10.54
N ASN A 10 -4.92 20.36 9.42
CA ASN A 10 -3.80 21.27 9.15
C ASN A 10 -2.40 20.61 9.23
N ASN A 11 -2.32 19.29 9.06
CA ASN A 11 -1.06 18.56 9.12
C ASN A 11 -0.48 18.31 7.71
N PHE A 12 0.38 19.23 7.27
CA PHE A 12 1.03 19.14 5.95
C PHE A 12 1.76 17.80 5.72
N LEU A 13 2.47 17.29 6.73
CA LEU A 13 3.23 16.03 6.56
C LEU A 13 2.31 14.84 6.32
N LEU A 14 1.15 14.82 6.98
CA LEU A 14 0.16 13.77 6.77
C LEU A 14 -0.43 13.84 5.37
N HIS A 15 -0.81 15.04 4.90
CA HIS A 15 -1.32 15.23 3.54
C HIS A 15 -0.27 14.83 2.49
N PHE A 16 0.96 15.30 2.65
CA PHE A 16 2.06 14.95 1.77
C PHE A 16 2.30 13.44 1.73
N GLY A 17 2.28 12.78 2.90
CA GLY A 17 2.41 11.33 3.00
C GLY A 17 1.32 10.59 2.21
N HIS A 18 0.06 11.01 2.30
CA HIS A 18 -1.05 10.40 1.57
C HIS A 18 -0.94 10.61 0.05
N VAL A 19 -0.55 11.82 -0.40
CA VAL A 19 -0.25 12.09 -1.81
C VAL A 19 0.87 11.18 -2.30
N LEU A 20 1.96 11.06 -1.54
CA LEU A 20 3.10 10.23 -1.91
C LEU A 20 2.69 8.76 -2.01
N VAL A 21 1.94 8.22 -1.05
CA VAL A 21 1.41 6.85 -1.11
C VAL A 21 0.54 6.66 -2.35
N THR A 22 -0.37 7.59 -2.64
CA THR A 22 -1.23 7.53 -3.83
C THR A 22 -0.40 7.45 -5.12
N LEU A 23 0.64 8.26 -5.26
CA LEU A 23 1.54 8.22 -6.42
C LEU A 23 2.37 6.92 -6.46
N CYS A 24 2.83 6.45 -5.31
CA CYS A 24 3.62 5.21 -5.23
C CYS A 24 2.82 3.95 -5.54
N THR A 25 1.48 3.99 -5.53
CA THR A 25 0.67 2.83 -5.96
C THR A 25 0.94 2.43 -7.41
N GLY A 26 1.26 3.39 -8.27
CA GLY A 26 1.71 3.10 -9.63
C GLY A 26 2.97 2.23 -9.67
N LEU A 27 3.93 2.46 -8.78
CA LEU A 27 5.14 1.63 -8.66
C LEU A 27 4.83 0.23 -8.16
N LEU A 28 3.84 0.08 -7.27
CA LEU A 28 3.38 -1.24 -6.82
C LEU A 28 2.74 -2.03 -7.97
N ILE A 29 1.96 -1.38 -8.83
CA ILE A 29 1.42 -2.02 -10.03
C ILE A 29 2.54 -2.47 -10.97
N VAL A 30 3.55 -1.64 -11.21
CA VAL A 30 4.73 -2.01 -12.02
C VAL A 30 5.47 -3.20 -11.41
N ALA A 31 5.65 -3.21 -10.09
CA ALA A 31 6.27 -4.34 -9.39
C ALA A 31 5.46 -5.63 -9.54
N ALA A 32 4.13 -5.57 -9.40
CA ALA A 32 3.26 -6.73 -9.59
C ALA A 32 3.34 -7.28 -11.02
N LEU A 33 3.31 -6.42 -12.03
CA LEU A 33 3.48 -6.79 -13.43
C LEU A 33 4.87 -7.40 -13.70
N HIS A 34 5.91 -6.83 -13.10
CA HIS A 34 7.26 -7.36 -13.21
C HIS A 34 7.37 -8.77 -12.63
N PHE A 35 6.80 -9.01 -11.44
CA PHE A 35 6.78 -10.35 -10.83
C PHE A 35 5.95 -11.34 -11.64
N MET A 36 4.83 -10.91 -12.24
CA MET A 36 4.08 -11.72 -13.21
C MET A 36 4.99 -12.15 -14.38
N ASN A 37 5.74 -11.20 -14.93
CA ASN A 37 6.64 -11.47 -16.07
C ASN A 37 7.78 -12.42 -15.69
N ILE A 38 8.37 -12.30 -14.50
CA ILE A 38 9.43 -13.22 -14.03
C ILE A 38 8.90 -14.65 -13.89
N LEU A 39 7.67 -14.81 -13.38
CA LEU A 39 7.06 -16.11 -13.13
C LEU A 39 6.42 -16.72 -14.38
N LYS A 40 6.26 -15.94 -15.45
CA LYS A 40 5.75 -16.40 -16.73
C LYS A 40 6.62 -17.53 -17.29
N ASN A 41 5.98 -18.53 -17.88
CA ASN A 41 6.62 -19.73 -18.43
C ASN A 41 7.38 -20.58 -17.38
N THR A 42 7.12 -20.37 -16.08
CA THR A 42 7.60 -21.26 -15.02
C THR A 42 6.45 -22.14 -14.52
N HIS A 43 6.77 -23.21 -13.80
CA HIS A 43 5.74 -24.03 -13.14
C HIS A 43 4.94 -23.28 -12.06
N ASN A 44 5.35 -22.04 -11.71
CA ASN A 44 4.68 -21.15 -10.77
C ASN A 44 3.95 -19.95 -11.46
N GLU A 45 3.70 -20.04 -12.76
CA GLU A 45 3.03 -18.98 -13.53
C GLU A 45 1.66 -18.58 -12.93
N LEU A 46 0.87 -19.56 -12.47
CA LEU A 46 -0.42 -19.28 -11.82
C LEU A 46 -0.27 -18.45 -10.54
N TRP A 47 0.80 -18.65 -9.76
CA TRP A 47 1.07 -17.83 -8.57
C TRP A 47 1.43 -16.40 -8.98
N GLY A 48 2.21 -16.24 -10.05
CA GLY A 48 2.54 -14.94 -10.61
C GLY A 48 1.30 -14.20 -11.09
N PHE A 49 0.48 -14.86 -11.90
CA PHE A 49 -0.70 -14.27 -12.53
C PHE A 49 -1.80 -13.94 -11.50
N SER A 50 -2.25 -14.92 -10.71
CA SER A 50 -3.32 -14.72 -9.73
C SER A 50 -2.91 -13.70 -8.65
N GLY A 51 -1.71 -13.85 -8.09
CA GLY A 51 -1.18 -12.89 -7.12
C GLY A 51 -1.03 -11.50 -7.70
N GLY A 52 -0.59 -11.39 -8.97
CA GLY A 52 -0.46 -10.11 -9.66
C GLY A 52 -1.78 -9.38 -9.86
N ILE A 53 -2.82 -10.07 -10.32
CA ILE A 53 -4.16 -9.47 -10.47
C ILE A 53 -4.68 -8.98 -9.11
N ILE A 54 -4.56 -9.80 -8.07
CA ILE A 54 -5.01 -9.45 -6.72
C ILE A 54 -4.21 -8.23 -6.19
N ALA A 55 -2.89 -8.20 -6.37
CA ALA A 55 -2.05 -7.09 -5.94
C ALA A 55 -2.38 -5.79 -6.68
N ILE A 56 -2.63 -5.84 -8.00
CA ILE A 56 -3.02 -4.68 -8.81
C ILE A 56 -4.36 -4.12 -8.33
N LEU A 57 -5.36 -4.97 -8.12
CA LEU A 57 -6.66 -4.55 -7.57
C LEU A 57 -6.49 -3.90 -6.20
N GLY A 58 -5.68 -4.50 -5.33
CA GLY A 58 -5.36 -3.93 -4.01
C GLY A 58 -4.65 -2.58 -4.11
N ALA A 59 -3.72 -2.41 -5.04
CA ALA A 59 -3.04 -1.13 -5.27
C ALA A 59 -3.99 -0.04 -5.75
N LEU A 60 -4.91 -0.35 -6.67
CA LEU A 60 -5.93 0.58 -7.14
C LEU A 60 -6.85 1.04 -6.00
N ILE A 61 -7.28 0.10 -5.15
CA ILE A 61 -8.14 0.43 -4.00
C ILE A 61 -7.38 1.25 -2.97
N LEU A 62 -6.10 0.95 -2.72
CA LEU A 62 -5.24 1.77 -1.85
C LEU A 62 -5.11 3.20 -2.39
N ALA A 63 -4.92 3.38 -3.70
CA ALA A 63 -4.87 4.70 -4.31
C ALA A 63 -6.17 5.48 -4.10
N VAL A 64 -7.33 4.83 -4.24
CA VAL A 64 -8.64 5.44 -3.99
C VAL A 64 -8.80 5.83 -2.53
N ASP A 65 -8.47 4.94 -1.59
CA ASP A 65 -8.59 5.18 -0.14
C ASP A 65 -7.72 6.38 0.29
N LYS A 66 -6.43 6.36 -0.06
CA LYS A 66 -5.50 7.43 0.34
C LYS A 66 -5.74 8.74 -0.40
N GLY A 67 -6.11 8.66 -1.68
CA GLY A 67 -6.47 9.83 -2.47
C GLY A 67 -7.74 10.52 -1.95
N ALA A 68 -8.79 9.76 -1.66
CA ALA A 68 -10.03 10.29 -1.12
C ALA A 68 -9.82 10.95 0.26
N LEU A 69 -9.06 10.30 1.16
CA LEU A 69 -8.71 10.88 2.46
C LEU A 69 -7.95 12.19 2.32
N CYS A 70 -6.93 12.23 1.47
CA CYS A 70 -6.12 13.41 1.24
C CYS A 70 -6.98 14.57 0.70
N LEU A 71 -7.77 14.31 -0.35
CA LEU A 71 -8.62 15.35 -0.97
C LEU A 71 -9.64 15.90 0.02
N THR A 72 -10.31 15.03 0.78
CA THR A 72 -11.32 15.43 1.76
C THR A 72 -10.71 16.25 2.87
N MET A 73 -9.61 15.79 3.48
CA MET A 73 -8.98 16.53 4.59
C MET A 73 -8.39 17.84 4.10
N SER A 74 -7.73 17.89 2.94
CA SER A 74 -7.20 19.13 2.38
C SER A 74 -8.29 20.16 2.09
N ALA A 75 -9.47 19.71 1.64
CA ALA A 75 -10.61 20.61 1.44
C ALA A 75 -11.15 21.14 2.78
N LEU A 76 -11.24 20.28 3.78
CA LEU A 76 -11.74 20.65 5.12
C LEU A 76 -10.78 21.58 5.88
N ASP A 77 -9.47 21.49 5.62
CA ASP A 77 -8.46 22.40 6.19
C ASP A 77 -8.64 23.86 5.74
N THR A 78 -9.39 24.10 4.67
CA THR A 78 -9.74 25.46 4.24
C THR A 78 -10.89 26.07 5.02
N LEU A 79 -11.60 25.29 5.85
CA LEU A 79 -12.74 25.74 6.62
C LEU A 79 -12.30 26.40 7.95
N PRO A 80 -13.07 27.39 8.45
CA PRO A 80 -12.92 27.87 9.82
C PRO A 80 -13.11 26.72 10.83
N GLU A 81 -12.42 26.78 11.96
CA GLU A 81 -12.43 25.74 13.00
C GLU A 81 -13.84 25.30 13.42
N ASN A 82 -14.74 26.25 13.58
CA ASN A 82 -16.13 25.99 13.96
C ASN A 82 -16.93 25.22 12.92
N GLU A 83 -16.61 25.37 11.63
CA GLU A 83 -17.21 24.60 10.55
C GLU A 83 -16.57 23.19 10.45
N PHE A 84 -15.27 23.10 10.61
CA PHE A 84 -14.57 21.81 10.67
C PHE A 84 -15.13 20.91 11.77
N VAL A 85 -15.33 21.45 12.99
CA VAL A 85 -15.88 20.70 14.12
C VAL A 85 -17.30 20.17 13.83
N LYS A 86 -18.13 20.92 13.09
CA LYS A 86 -19.46 20.44 12.67
C LYS A 86 -19.41 19.22 11.74
N MET A 87 -18.32 19.06 10.98
CA MET A 87 -18.12 17.91 10.09
C MET A 87 -17.58 16.66 10.80
N MET A 88 -17.19 16.77 12.06
CA MET A 88 -16.59 15.67 12.83
C MET A 88 -17.40 14.36 12.81
N PRO A 89 -18.75 14.34 12.93
CA PRO A 89 -19.50 13.09 12.85
C PRO A 89 -19.34 12.36 11.50
N GLY A 90 -19.35 13.12 10.40
CA GLY A 90 -19.12 12.56 9.05
C GLY A 90 -17.69 12.05 8.87
N LEU A 91 -16.70 12.78 9.38
CA LEU A 91 -15.31 12.38 9.36
C LEU A 91 -15.06 11.07 10.15
N LEU A 92 -15.70 10.95 11.31
CA LEU A 92 -15.62 9.72 12.13
C LEU A 92 -16.13 8.50 11.38
N THR A 93 -17.23 8.61 10.62
CA THR A 93 -17.75 7.51 9.81
C THR A 93 -16.82 7.17 8.64
N MET A 94 -16.23 8.18 8.01
CA MET A 94 -15.28 8.00 6.91
C MET A 94 -13.97 7.33 7.40
N PHE A 95 -13.37 7.83 8.47
CA PHE A 95 -12.17 7.24 9.06
C PHE A 95 -12.42 5.86 9.67
N GLY A 96 -13.63 5.61 10.18
CA GLY A 96 -14.07 4.30 10.65
C GLY A 96 -14.39 3.33 9.52
N LYS A 97 -14.28 3.78 8.24
CA LYS A 97 -14.58 2.99 7.03
C LYS A 97 -15.94 2.31 7.10
N GLN A 98 -16.93 3.03 7.68
CA GLN A 98 -18.30 2.54 7.79
C GLN A 98 -19.00 2.62 6.43
N GLY A 99 -19.88 1.66 6.15
CA GLY A 99 -20.74 1.65 4.96
C GLY A 99 -20.19 0.76 3.83
N TRP A 100 -19.02 0.99 3.29
CA TRP A 100 -18.47 0.20 2.19
C TRP A 100 -17.36 -0.75 2.66
N LEU A 101 -17.74 -1.88 3.21
CA LEU A 101 -16.82 -2.96 3.62
C LEU A 101 -15.88 -3.41 2.49
N ILE A 102 -16.32 -3.30 1.24
CA ILE A 102 -15.51 -3.70 0.08
C ILE A 102 -14.18 -2.92 -0.01
N LEU A 103 -14.14 -1.65 0.44
CA LEU A 103 -12.90 -0.88 0.46
C LEU A 103 -11.91 -1.41 1.50
N ILE A 104 -12.39 -1.87 2.67
CA ILE A 104 -11.55 -2.49 3.70
C ILE A 104 -10.95 -3.79 3.17
N TRP A 105 -11.78 -4.65 2.56
CA TRP A 105 -11.32 -5.88 1.94
C TRP A 105 -10.34 -5.62 0.80
N GLY A 106 -10.57 -4.55 0.04
CA GLY A 106 -9.68 -4.15 -1.05
C GLY A 106 -8.26 -3.82 -0.60
N ILE A 107 -8.10 -3.15 0.54
CA ILE A 107 -6.77 -2.86 1.11
C ILE A 107 -6.02 -4.15 1.45
N ILE A 108 -6.71 -5.18 1.96
CA ILE A 108 -6.13 -6.49 2.28
C ILE A 108 -5.68 -7.23 1.00
N LEU A 109 -6.29 -6.98 -0.15
CA LEU A 109 -5.90 -7.60 -1.41
C LEU A 109 -4.44 -7.30 -1.78
N LEU A 110 -3.94 -6.11 -1.48
CA LEU A 110 -2.56 -5.73 -1.81
C LEU A 110 -1.52 -6.66 -1.18
N PRO A 111 -1.47 -6.83 0.16
CA PRO A 111 -0.53 -7.75 0.78
C PRO A 111 -0.79 -9.21 0.37
N ILE A 112 -2.03 -9.65 0.26
CA ILE A 112 -2.35 -11.03 -0.16
C ILE A 112 -1.78 -11.29 -1.56
N GLY A 113 -2.00 -10.40 -2.51
CA GLY A 113 -1.51 -10.56 -3.87
C GLY A 113 0.01 -10.67 -3.93
N PHE A 114 0.72 -9.77 -3.25
CA PHE A 114 2.18 -9.83 -3.19
C PHE A 114 2.73 -11.02 -2.41
N ILE A 115 2.04 -11.49 -1.36
CA ILE A 115 2.42 -12.71 -0.65
C ILE A 115 2.36 -13.91 -1.60
N ILE A 116 1.27 -14.03 -2.37
CA ILE A 116 1.10 -15.10 -3.36
C ILE A 116 2.25 -15.05 -4.40
N GLN A 117 2.53 -13.88 -4.99
CA GLN A 117 3.64 -13.71 -5.94
C GLN A 117 4.99 -14.06 -5.31
N THR A 118 5.24 -13.60 -4.09
CA THR A 118 6.51 -13.82 -3.40
C THR A 118 6.75 -15.29 -3.10
N ILE A 119 5.72 -16.06 -2.78
CA ILE A 119 5.82 -17.52 -2.64
C ILE A 119 6.25 -18.15 -3.97
N GLY A 120 5.69 -17.70 -5.09
CA GLY A 120 6.11 -18.13 -6.43
C GLY A 120 7.58 -17.81 -6.70
N LEU A 121 8.03 -16.58 -6.38
CA LEU A 121 9.41 -16.13 -6.55
C LEU A 121 10.40 -16.92 -5.69
N LEU A 122 10.01 -17.27 -4.45
CA LEU A 122 10.81 -18.12 -3.56
C LEU A 122 10.98 -19.54 -4.12
N LYS A 123 9.91 -20.12 -4.67
CA LYS A 123 9.93 -21.48 -5.25
C LYS A 123 10.80 -21.57 -6.52
N THR A 124 10.85 -20.51 -7.31
CA THR A 124 11.66 -20.44 -8.53
C THR A 124 13.09 -19.94 -8.31
N ASN A 125 13.41 -19.40 -7.11
CA ASN A 125 14.66 -18.70 -6.82
C ASN A 125 14.95 -17.55 -7.81
N SER A 126 13.89 -16.93 -8.37
CA SER A 126 14.02 -15.88 -9.38
C SER A 126 14.56 -14.57 -8.80
N ILE A 127 14.41 -14.35 -7.50
CA ILE A 127 14.98 -13.27 -6.72
C ILE A 127 15.72 -13.90 -5.54
N ALA A 128 16.76 -13.22 -5.02
CA ALA A 128 17.49 -13.72 -3.87
C ALA A 128 16.56 -14.02 -2.69
N LYS A 129 16.70 -15.18 -2.06
CA LYS A 129 15.79 -15.64 -1.01
C LYS A 129 15.60 -14.63 0.11
N TRP A 130 16.68 -13.98 0.55
CA TRP A 130 16.63 -12.98 1.62
C TRP A 130 15.78 -11.76 1.23
N GLN A 131 15.85 -11.31 -0.04
CA GLN A 131 15.03 -10.22 -0.56
C GLN A 131 13.54 -10.59 -0.59
N SER A 132 13.24 -11.79 -1.08
CA SER A 132 11.86 -12.30 -1.09
C SER A 132 11.29 -12.45 0.32
N ILE A 133 12.09 -12.92 1.29
CA ILE A 133 11.67 -13.06 2.68
C ILE A 133 11.43 -11.68 3.32
N LEU A 134 12.34 -10.72 3.14
CA LEU A 134 12.14 -9.35 3.66
C LEU A 134 10.91 -8.70 3.05
N PHE A 135 10.69 -8.87 1.75
CA PHE A 135 9.51 -8.35 1.09
C PHE A 135 8.22 -9.00 1.62
N LEU A 136 8.22 -10.31 1.86
CA LEU A 136 7.11 -11.02 2.48
C LEU A 136 6.76 -10.45 3.87
N ILE A 137 7.79 -10.24 4.71
CA ILE A 137 7.61 -9.65 6.05
C ILE A 137 7.04 -8.22 5.94
N ALA A 138 7.54 -7.43 5.00
CA ALA A 138 7.02 -6.09 4.75
C ALA A 138 5.54 -6.10 4.37
N MET A 139 5.12 -7.06 3.52
CA MET A 139 3.72 -7.19 3.12
C MET A 139 2.80 -7.59 4.29
N LEU A 140 3.28 -8.39 5.23
CA LEU A 140 2.51 -8.71 6.45
C LEU A 140 2.30 -7.46 7.31
N PHE A 141 3.27 -6.56 7.37
CA PHE A 141 3.17 -5.31 8.13
C PHE A 141 2.25 -4.28 7.47
N ILE A 142 2.23 -4.19 6.13
CA ILE A 142 1.32 -3.29 5.40
C ILE A 142 -0.16 -3.63 5.63
N GLY A 143 -0.49 -4.90 5.92
CA GLY A 143 -1.85 -5.32 6.24
C GLY A 143 -2.36 -4.88 7.61
N THR A 144 -1.57 -4.12 8.39
CA THR A 144 -1.99 -3.62 9.71
C THR A 144 -2.91 -2.40 9.59
N PRO A 145 -3.84 -2.19 10.54
CA PRO A 145 -4.74 -1.05 10.54
C PRO A 145 -4.01 0.29 10.56
N ASP A 146 -4.63 1.32 9.98
CA ASP A 146 -4.16 2.71 10.06
C ASP A 146 -4.00 3.17 11.53
N GLY A 147 -2.98 3.97 11.79
CA GLY A 147 -2.71 4.55 13.11
C GLY A 147 -1.51 3.95 13.84
N VAL A 148 -0.85 2.94 13.27
CA VAL A 148 0.41 2.42 13.79
C VAL A 148 1.55 2.82 12.84
N GLU A 149 1.88 4.11 12.82
CA GLU A 149 2.84 4.72 11.90
C GLU A 149 4.20 4.02 11.88
N ILE A 150 4.68 3.54 13.04
CA ILE A 150 5.95 2.86 13.15
C ILE A 150 5.96 1.52 12.39
N ILE A 151 4.83 0.82 12.34
CA ILE A 151 4.72 -0.45 11.60
C ILE A 151 4.78 -0.17 10.10
N ASN A 152 4.05 0.85 9.63
CA ASN A 152 4.06 1.25 8.23
C ASN A 152 5.45 1.73 7.79
N LEU A 153 6.13 2.51 8.62
CA LEU A 153 7.51 2.95 8.37
C LEU A 153 8.47 1.74 8.30
N THR A 154 8.34 0.80 9.22
CA THR A 154 9.15 -0.43 9.23
C THR A 154 8.90 -1.24 7.96
N ALA A 155 7.65 -1.40 7.52
CA ALA A 155 7.32 -2.06 6.27
C ALA A 155 7.98 -1.37 5.05
N ALA A 156 7.91 -0.04 4.99
CA ALA A 156 8.53 0.74 3.92
C ALA A 156 10.06 0.56 3.88
N ILE A 157 10.72 0.58 5.03
CA ILE A 157 12.17 0.34 5.14
C ILE A 157 12.54 -1.07 4.67
N LEU A 158 11.80 -2.08 5.12
CA LEU A 158 12.03 -3.48 4.70
C LEU A 158 11.84 -3.66 3.20
N MET A 159 10.80 -3.04 2.61
CA MET A 159 10.62 -3.04 1.16
C MET A 159 11.77 -2.36 0.43
N ALA A 160 12.23 -1.22 0.91
CA ALA A 160 13.36 -0.52 0.30
C ALA A 160 14.63 -1.38 0.34
N ILE A 161 14.95 -1.99 1.48
CA ILE A 161 16.10 -2.89 1.63
C ILE A 161 15.98 -4.10 0.68
N ALA A 162 14.78 -4.64 0.49
CA ALA A 162 14.57 -5.78 -0.37
C ALA A 162 14.65 -5.42 -1.86
N LEU A 163 13.97 -4.35 -2.28
CA LEU A 163 13.74 -4.05 -3.69
C LEU A 163 14.77 -3.10 -4.32
N VAL A 164 15.36 -2.17 -3.57
CA VAL A 164 16.35 -1.22 -4.13
C VAL A 164 17.58 -1.93 -4.67
N PRO A 165 18.24 -2.86 -3.93
CA PRO A 165 19.39 -3.59 -4.48
C PRO A 165 19.00 -4.49 -5.66
N TYR A 166 17.79 -5.05 -5.64
CA TYR A 166 17.26 -5.83 -6.75
C TYR A 166 17.09 -4.97 -8.01
N GLY A 167 16.42 -3.82 -7.88
CA GLY A 167 16.24 -2.87 -8.99
C GLY A 167 17.57 -2.36 -9.54
N TYR A 168 18.53 -2.02 -8.67
CA TYR A 168 19.87 -1.62 -9.10
C TYR A 168 20.56 -2.70 -9.93
N LYS A 169 20.50 -3.96 -9.47
CA LYS A 169 21.06 -5.08 -10.21
C LYS A 169 20.44 -5.22 -11.62
N LEU A 170 19.12 -5.03 -11.74
CA LEU A 170 18.45 -5.08 -13.06
C LEU A 170 18.91 -3.97 -14.00
N LEU A 171 19.26 -2.80 -13.49
CA LEU A 171 19.74 -1.68 -14.30
C LEU A 171 21.17 -1.88 -14.78
N VAL A 172 22.02 -2.49 -13.95
CA VAL A 172 23.46 -2.66 -14.23
C VAL A 172 23.74 -3.95 -15.02
N SER A 173 22.86 -4.95 -14.96
CA SER A 173 23.03 -6.23 -15.65
C SER A 173 22.61 -6.21 -17.13
N LYS A 174 22.36 -5.03 -17.69
CA LYS A 174 22.22 -4.82 -19.13
C LYS A 174 23.58 -4.52 -19.73
#